data_cdfc05a651e45fb3cb295f665d565770
#
_entry.id   cdfc05a651e45fb3cb295f665d565770
#
_cell.length_a   1.000
_cell.length_b   1.000
_cell.length_c   1.000
_cell.angle_alpha   90.00
_cell.angle_beta   90.00
_cell.angle_gamma   90.00
#
_symmetry.space_group_name_H-M   'P 1'
#
loop_
_entity.id
_entity.type
_entity.pdbx_description
1 polymer ?
#
loop_
_entity_poly.entity_id
_entity_poly.type
_entity_poly.pdbx_seq_one_letter_code
_entity_poly.pdbx_strand_id
1 'polypeptide(L)'
;MSTSKAKVMIVDDHAMLRHGMAMLINMEPDMEIFAEADDGGEALAILKKNGQVDIVLLDITLKTVSGLEIIKSMHAYFPELPVLFVSMHDEVIYAERALRAGARGYVMKQEPGEVLINAIREVLKGNVFLSKNMYEKLLNRVATRGAEPKQLLNTLTPSEFEVLHLIGSGHSSQEIAKLLSRSIKTIETHRFNIRSKLNLKDSADLIRYATRCISEEH
;
A
#
# COMPACT_ATOMS: atom_id res chain seq x y z
N MET A 1 7.74 -35.51 -8.29
CA MET A 1 7.73 -34.93 -6.93
C MET A 1 6.62 -33.90 -6.93
N SER A 2 5.58 -34.09 -6.16
CA SER A 2 4.51 -33.08 -6.04
C SER A 2 5.09 -31.91 -5.25
N THR A 3 5.46 -30.83 -5.94
CA THR A 3 5.80 -29.57 -5.28
C THR A 3 4.50 -29.08 -4.63
N SER A 4 4.50 -28.90 -3.32
CA SER A 4 3.35 -28.31 -2.63
C SER A 4 3.09 -26.92 -3.21
N LYS A 5 1.83 -26.61 -3.51
CA LYS A 5 1.44 -25.31 -3.99
C LYS A 5 1.73 -24.23 -2.93
N ALA A 6 2.17 -23.06 -3.37
CA ALA A 6 2.36 -21.92 -2.48
C ALA A 6 0.99 -21.42 -1.99
N LYS A 7 0.87 -21.22 -0.70
CA LYS A 7 -0.36 -20.81 -0.01
C LYS A 7 -0.46 -19.31 0.07
N VAL A 8 -1.37 -18.74 -0.69
CA VAL A 8 -1.60 -17.29 -0.80
C VAL A 8 -2.77 -16.88 0.08
N MET A 9 -2.59 -15.82 0.84
CA MET A 9 -3.67 -15.14 1.56
C MET A 9 -3.96 -13.80 0.91
N ILE A 10 -5.26 -13.46 0.73
CA ILE A 10 -5.68 -12.15 0.22
C ILE A 10 -6.38 -11.38 1.33
N VAL A 11 -6.00 -10.12 1.50
CA VAL A 11 -6.59 -9.17 2.45
C VAL A 11 -7.04 -7.92 1.69
N ASP A 12 -8.33 -7.83 1.39
CA ASP A 12 -8.92 -6.76 0.57
C ASP A 12 -10.40 -6.61 0.93
N ASP A 13 -10.88 -5.41 1.18
CA ASP A 13 -12.28 -5.17 1.55
C ASP A 13 -13.24 -5.11 0.34
N HIS A 14 -12.70 -5.13 -0.89
CA HIS A 14 -13.47 -5.17 -2.13
C HIS A 14 -13.74 -6.61 -2.56
N ALA A 15 -14.87 -7.18 -2.15
CA ALA A 15 -15.20 -8.58 -2.36
C ALA A 15 -15.08 -9.05 -3.82
N MET A 16 -15.49 -8.22 -4.81
CA MET A 16 -15.41 -8.59 -6.22
C MET A 16 -13.96 -8.70 -6.71
N LEU A 17 -13.11 -7.76 -6.34
CA LEU A 17 -11.68 -7.78 -6.70
C LEU A 17 -10.97 -8.95 -6.01
N ARG A 18 -11.23 -9.15 -4.72
CA ARG A 18 -10.69 -10.28 -3.95
C ARG A 18 -11.04 -11.61 -4.61
N HIS A 19 -12.32 -11.79 -4.99
CA HIS A 19 -12.75 -13.00 -5.69
C HIS A 19 -12.08 -13.17 -7.07
N GLY A 20 -11.95 -12.06 -7.83
CA GLY A 20 -11.26 -12.09 -9.13
C GLY A 20 -9.80 -12.49 -9.01
N MET A 21 -9.07 -11.92 -8.03
CA MET A 21 -7.68 -12.30 -7.75
C MET A 21 -7.58 -13.78 -7.32
N ALA A 22 -8.51 -14.24 -6.46
CA ALA A 22 -8.55 -15.64 -6.02
C ALA A 22 -8.75 -16.60 -7.18
N MET A 23 -9.62 -16.28 -8.13
CA MET A 23 -9.80 -17.09 -9.35
C MET A 23 -8.52 -17.16 -10.17
N LEU A 24 -7.87 -16.03 -10.44
CA LEU A 24 -6.62 -15.99 -11.20
C LEU A 24 -5.52 -16.84 -10.56
N ILE A 25 -5.35 -16.70 -9.24
CA ILE A 25 -4.32 -17.46 -8.50
C ILE A 25 -4.61 -18.95 -8.50
N ASN A 26 -5.87 -19.35 -8.31
CA ASN A 26 -6.25 -20.76 -8.31
C ASN A 26 -6.15 -21.44 -9.69
N MET A 27 -6.08 -20.67 -10.79
CA MET A 27 -5.81 -21.22 -12.12
C MET A 27 -4.33 -21.62 -12.30
N GLU A 28 -3.43 -21.13 -11.44
CA GLU A 28 -2.01 -21.44 -11.53
C GLU A 28 -1.68 -22.81 -10.91
N PRO A 29 -0.77 -23.58 -11.53
CA PRO A 29 -0.43 -24.92 -11.04
C PRO A 29 0.41 -24.93 -9.75
N ASP A 30 1.12 -23.82 -9.48
CA ASP A 30 2.15 -23.68 -8.45
C ASP A 30 1.69 -22.92 -7.21
N MET A 31 0.45 -22.41 -7.19
CA MET A 31 -0.10 -21.67 -6.05
C MET A 31 -1.58 -21.96 -5.82
N GLU A 32 -2.07 -21.62 -4.64
CA GLU A 32 -3.49 -21.75 -4.29
C GLU A 32 -3.88 -20.71 -3.24
N ILE A 33 -5.15 -20.31 -3.23
CA ILE A 33 -5.69 -19.48 -2.16
C ILE A 33 -5.90 -20.34 -0.92
N PHE A 34 -5.19 -19.98 0.13
CA PHE A 34 -5.32 -20.62 1.44
C PHE A 34 -6.36 -19.92 2.31
N ALA A 35 -6.44 -18.59 2.25
CA ALA A 35 -7.37 -17.79 3.03
C ALA A 35 -7.68 -16.45 2.36
N GLU A 36 -8.85 -15.93 2.68
CA GLU A 36 -9.29 -14.58 2.34
C GLU A 36 -9.73 -13.86 3.61
N ALA A 37 -9.48 -12.55 3.68
CA ALA A 37 -9.97 -11.68 4.76
C ALA A 37 -10.44 -10.34 4.18
N ASP A 38 -11.42 -9.71 4.80
CA ASP A 38 -11.92 -8.40 4.40
C ASP A 38 -11.39 -7.26 5.28
N ASP A 39 -10.72 -7.58 6.37
CA ASP A 39 -10.01 -6.61 7.21
C ASP A 39 -8.71 -7.18 7.84
N GLY A 40 -7.91 -6.26 8.41
CA GLY A 40 -6.63 -6.62 8.99
C GLY A 40 -6.74 -7.42 10.30
N GLY A 41 -7.81 -7.27 11.05
CA GLY A 41 -8.04 -8.01 12.30
C GLY A 41 -8.32 -9.47 12.01
N GLU A 42 -9.20 -9.74 11.05
CA GLU A 42 -9.50 -11.08 10.54
C GLU A 42 -8.25 -11.74 9.99
N ALA A 43 -7.46 -11.00 9.17
CA ALA A 43 -6.21 -11.48 8.61
C ALA A 43 -5.23 -11.96 9.70
N LEU A 44 -5.02 -11.15 10.74
CA LEU A 44 -4.14 -11.51 11.85
C LEU A 44 -4.68 -12.71 12.66
N ALA A 45 -6.00 -12.83 12.82
CA ALA A 45 -6.61 -13.97 13.50
C ALA A 45 -6.38 -15.28 12.72
N ILE A 46 -6.54 -15.25 11.40
CA ILE A 46 -6.29 -16.39 10.51
C ILE A 46 -4.81 -16.80 10.57
N LEU A 47 -3.88 -15.85 10.44
CA LEU A 47 -2.45 -16.12 10.51
C LEU A 47 -2.03 -16.76 11.83
N LYS A 48 -2.55 -16.24 12.95
CA LYS A 48 -2.25 -16.79 14.29
C LYS A 48 -2.79 -18.20 14.49
N LYS A 49 -3.94 -18.53 13.90
CA LYS A 49 -4.59 -19.83 14.04
C LYS A 49 -3.94 -20.91 13.18
N ASN A 50 -3.56 -20.57 11.95
CA ASN A 50 -3.24 -21.55 10.93
C ASN A 50 -1.76 -21.58 10.51
N GLY A 51 -1.01 -20.47 10.64
CA GLY A 51 0.47 -20.38 10.47
C GLY A 51 1.10 -20.89 9.16
N GLN A 52 0.29 -21.20 8.14
CA GLN A 52 0.73 -21.90 6.94
C GLN A 52 0.52 -21.06 5.66
N VAL A 53 0.78 -19.76 5.75
CA VAL A 53 0.70 -18.85 4.61
C VAL A 53 2.10 -18.55 4.12
N ASP A 54 2.34 -18.67 2.82
CA ASP A 54 3.65 -18.42 2.21
C ASP A 54 3.80 -16.96 1.74
N ILE A 55 2.68 -16.28 1.43
CA ILE A 55 2.64 -14.88 1.03
C ILE A 55 1.27 -14.26 1.33
N VAL A 56 1.28 -12.97 1.71
CA VAL A 56 0.05 -12.17 1.88
C VAL A 56 -0.03 -11.12 0.78
N LEU A 57 -1.14 -11.08 0.07
CA LEU A 57 -1.56 -9.97 -0.78
C LEU A 57 -2.39 -9.01 0.08
N LEU A 58 -1.94 -7.79 0.23
CA LEU A 58 -2.53 -6.84 1.17
C LEU A 58 -2.93 -5.54 0.45
N ASP A 59 -4.19 -5.15 0.58
CA ASP A 59 -4.58 -3.81 0.14
C ASP A 59 -4.08 -2.75 1.15
N ILE A 60 -3.69 -1.59 0.62
CA ILE A 60 -3.33 -0.43 1.44
C ILE A 60 -4.55 0.13 2.14
N THR A 61 -5.68 0.21 1.44
CA THR A 61 -6.90 0.85 1.94
C THR A 61 -7.90 -0.21 2.39
N LEU A 62 -7.91 -0.49 3.68
CA LEU A 62 -8.91 -1.34 4.31
C LEU A 62 -9.90 -0.49 5.11
N LYS A 63 -11.11 -1.02 5.37
CA LYS A 63 -12.20 -0.29 6.05
C LYS A 63 -11.82 0.27 7.41
N THR A 64 -11.10 -0.50 8.20
CA THR A 64 -10.88 -0.21 9.63
C THR A 64 -9.49 0.36 9.91
N VAL A 65 -8.46 -0.23 9.33
CA VAL A 65 -7.04 0.11 9.56
C VAL A 65 -6.31 0.05 8.23
N SER A 66 -5.35 0.93 8.03
CA SER A 66 -4.51 0.92 6.81
C SER A 66 -3.66 -0.34 6.72
N GLY A 67 -3.50 -0.89 5.51
CA GLY A 67 -2.58 -1.99 5.24
C GLY A 67 -1.15 -1.71 5.71
N LEU A 68 -0.69 -0.44 5.66
CA LEU A 68 0.61 -0.04 6.16
C LEU A 68 0.76 -0.14 7.70
N GLU A 69 -0.33 -0.15 8.44
CA GLU A 69 -0.31 -0.42 9.89
C GLU A 69 -0.43 -1.93 10.15
N ILE A 70 -1.23 -2.61 9.34
CA ILE A 70 -1.41 -4.06 9.45
C ILE A 70 -0.12 -4.82 9.16
N ILE A 71 0.66 -4.44 8.15
CA ILE A 71 1.94 -5.10 7.84
C ILE A 71 2.91 -5.04 9.04
N LYS A 72 2.95 -3.93 9.79
CA LYS A 72 3.77 -3.83 11.00
C LYS A 72 3.34 -4.83 12.06
N SER A 73 2.01 -4.99 12.23
CA SER A 73 1.45 -5.97 13.15
C SER A 73 1.69 -7.40 12.68
N MET A 74 1.62 -7.67 11.37
CA MET A 74 1.97 -8.97 10.79
C MET A 74 3.43 -9.31 11.06
N HIS A 75 4.37 -8.41 10.77
CA HIS A 75 5.80 -8.65 10.96
C HIS A 75 6.21 -8.77 12.44
N ALA A 76 5.46 -8.18 13.37
CA ALA A 76 5.71 -8.38 14.81
C ALA A 76 5.49 -9.84 15.25
N TYR A 77 4.60 -10.58 14.58
CA TYR A 77 4.32 -11.99 14.87
C TYR A 77 4.95 -12.94 13.85
N PHE A 78 5.11 -12.51 12.60
CA PHE A 78 5.56 -13.30 11.46
C PHE A 78 6.61 -12.50 10.65
N PRO A 79 7.82 -12.32 11.18
CA PRO A 79 8.83 -11.42 10.58
C PRO A 79 9.29 -11.85 9.19
N GLU A 80 9.25 -13.15 8.90
CA GLU A 80 9.68 -13.69 7.60
C GLU A 80 8.55 -13.81 6.56
N LEU A 81 7.29 -13.54 6.95
CA LEU A 81 6.15 -13.66 6.04
C LEU A 81 6.18 -12.53 5.00
N PRO A 82 6.38 -12.83 3.72
CA PRO A 82 6.41 -11.82 2.69
C PRO A 82 5.02 -11.23 2.46
N VAL A 83 4.98 -9.91 2.32
CA VAL A 83 3.77 -9.15 2.00
C VAL A 83 3.97 -8.42 0.68
N LEU A 84 3.04 -8.61 -0.24
CA LEU A 84 2.93 -7.89 -1.51
C LEU A 84 1.70 -6.96 -1.42
N PHE A 85 1.92 -5.65 -1.54
CA PHE A 85 0.79 -4.73 -1.64
C PHE A 85 0.14 -4.81 -3.03
N VAL A 86 -1.20 -4.85 -3.03
CA VAL A 86 -2.03 -4.79 -4.25
C VAL A 86 -3.05 -3.69 -4.04
N SER A 87 -2.93 -2.56 -4.74
CA SER A 87 -3.70 -1.35 -4.43
C SER A 87 -4.17 -0.59 -5.66
N MET A 88 -5.26 0.18 -5.52
CA MET A 88 -5.70 1.15 -6.54
C MET A 88 -4.85 2.42 -6.57
N HIS A 89 -4.04 2.65 -5.54
CA HIS A 89 -3.23 3.86 -5.41
C HIS A 89 -1.98 3.80 -6.28
N ASP A 90 -1.52 4.98 -6.70
CA ASP A 90 -0.31 5.11 -7.53
C ASP A 90 0.93 4.56 -6.80
N GLU A 91 1.65 3.69 -7.47
CA GLU A 91 2.88 3.07 -6.98
C GLU A 91 3.93 4.11 -6.60
N VAL A 92 4.06 5.19 -7.38
CA VAL A 92 5.06 6.25 -7.15
C VAL A 92 4.89 6.89 -5.77
N ILE A 93 3.66 6.94 -5.28
CA ILE A 93 3.30 7.57 -4.01
C ILE A 93 3.50 6.61 -2.83
N TYR A 94 3.15 5.34 -3.03
CA TYR A 94 3.01 4.40 -1.92
C TYR A 94 4.09 3.33 -1.84
N ALA A 95 4.77 2.97 -2.95
CA ALA A 95 5.70 1.85 -2.96
C ALA A 95 6.87 2.05 -1.97
N GLU A 96 7.45 3.24 -1.90
CA GLU A 96 8.54 3.51 -0.95
C GLU A 96 8.09 3.33 0.50
N ARG A 97 6.87 3.79 0.84
CA ARG A 97 6.31 3.62 2.19
C ARG A 97 5.98 2.17 2.49
N ALA A 98 5.49 1.44 1.49
CA ALA A 98 5.21 0.01 1.58
C ALA A 98 6.51 -0.78 1.86
N LEU A 99 7.57 -0.52 1.10
CA LEU A 99 8.89 -1.15 1.31
C LEU A 99 9.48 -0.80 2.67
N ARG A 100 9.39 0.46 3.11
CA ARG A 100 9.83 0.89 4.46
C ARG A 100 9.03 0.23 5.59
N ALA A 101 7.76 -0.09 5.34
CA ALA A 101 6.93 -0.85 6.28
C ALA A 101 7.27 -2.34 6.31
N GLY A 102 8.12 -2.81 5.38
CA GLY A 102 8.59 -4.19 5.28
C GLY A 102 7.99 -5.00 4.13
N ALA A 103 7.17 -4.40 3.26
CA ALA A 103 6.67 -5.11 2.10
C ALA A 103 7.78 -5.57 1.15
N ARG A 104 7.53 -6.66 0.45
CA ARG A 104 8.42 -7.20 -0.58
C ARG A 104 8.01 -6.81 -1.99
N GLY A 105 6.98 -6.00 -2.15
CA GLY A 105 6.60 -5.46 -3.45
C GLY A 105 5.30 -4.68 -3.44
N TYR A 106 5.00 -4.14 -4.61
CA TYR A 106 3.82 -3.34 -4.90
C TYR A 106 3.30 -3.64 -6.30
N VAL A 107 1.99 -3.82 -6.43
CA VAL A 107 1.29 -4.00 -7.71
C VAL A 107 0.05 -3.12 -7.70
N MET A 108 -0.20 -2.41 -8.80
CA MET A 108 -1.44 -1.67 -8.95
C MET A 108 -2.57 -2.63 -9.36
N LYS A 109 -3.76 -2.50 -8.76
CA LYS A 109 -4.93 -3.33 -9.07
C LYS A 109 -5.40 -3.21 -10.53
N GLN A 110 -4.95 -2.18 -11.24
CA GLN A 110 -5.25 -1.95 -12.65
C GLN A 110 -4.31 -2.70 -13.59
N GLU A 111 -3.21 -3.27 -13.07
CA GLU A 111 -2.27 -4.05 -13.87
C GLU A 111 -2.92 -5.36 -14.36
N PRO A 112 -2.48 -5.88 -15.52
CA PRO A 112 -2.93 -7.18 -16.00
C PRO A 112 -2.67 -8.29 -14.96
N GLY A 113 -3.57 -9.27 -14.89
CA GLY A 113 -3.45 -10.39 -13.93
C GLY A 113 -2.11 -11.13 -14.00
N GLU A 114 -1.50 -11.22 -15.17
CA GLU A 114 -0.17 -11.82 -15.38
C GLU A 114 0.92 -11.09 -14.59
N VAL A 115 0.81 -9.76 -14.43
CA VAL A 115 1.74 -8.96 -13.62
C VAL A 115 1.63 -9.35 -12.15
N LEU A 116 0.40 -9.51 -11.63
CA LEU A 116 0.15 -9.96 -10.27
C LEU A 116 0.76 -11.36 -10.03
N ILE A 117 0.50 -12.31 -10.93
CA ILE A 117 1.02 -13.67 -10.83
C ILE A 117 2.55 -13.69 -10.85
N ASN A 118 3.16 -12.90 -11.74
CA ASN A 118 4.63 -12.78 -11.78
C ASN A 118 5.17 -12.13 -10.49
N ALA A 119 4.51 -11.11 -9.96
CA ALA A 119 4.91 -10.45 -8.72
C ALA A 119 4.90 -11.42 -7.53
N ILE A 120 3.85 -12.25 -7.40
CA ILE A 120 3.77 -13.28 -6.37
C ILE A 120 4.97 -14.24 -6.49
N ARG A 121 5.28 -14.73 -7.70
CA ARG A 121 6.41 -15.64 -7.92
C ARG A 121 7.75 -15.03 -7.56
N GLU A 122 7.99 -13.77 -7.92
CA GLU A 122 9.22 -13.07 -7.59
C GLU A 122 9.38 -12.84 -6.09
N VAL A 123 8.31 -12.47 -5.42
CA VAL A 123 8.30 -12.28 -3.96
C VAL A 123 8.54 -13.60 -3.22
N LEU A 124 7.94 -14.70 -3.67
CA LEU A 124 8.17 -16.04 -3.12
C LEU A 124 9.61 -16.54 -3.30
N LYS A 125 10.33 -16.06 -4.33
CA LYS A 125 11.76 -16.30 -4.51
C LYS A 125 12.65 -15.44 -3.59
N GLY A 126 12.06 -14.53 -2.82
CA GLY A 126 12.77 -13.58 -1.97
C GLY A 126 13.16 -12.27 -2.66
N ASN A 127 12.74 -12.05 -3.91
CA ASN A 127 12.99 -10.82 -4.64
C ASN A 127 12.01 -9.71 -4.22
N VAL A 128 12.40 -8.46 -4.46
CA VAL A 128 11.48 -7.31 -4.37
C VAL A 128 10.85 -7.09 -5.73
N PHE A 129 9.52 -6.91 -5.77
CA PHE A 129 8.80 -6.63 -7.01
C PHE A 129 8.25 -5.19 -7.01
N LEU A 130 8.63 -4.43 -8.03
CA LEU A 130 8.16 -3.09 -8.33
C LEU A 130 8.04 -2.93 -9.84
N SER A 131 7.27 -1.94 -10.31
CA SER A 131 7.33 -1.56 -11.72
C SER A 131 8.74 -1.10 -12.10
N LYS A 132 9.10 -1.24 -13.37
CA LYS A 132 10.39 -0.77 -13.88
C LYS A 132 10.63 0.72 -13.60
N ASN A 133 9.60 1.54 -13.78
CA ASN A 133 9.65 2.97 -13.53
C ASN A 133 9.96 3.27 -12.04
N MET A 134 9.29 2.58 -11.13
CA MET A 134 9.51 2.79 -9.69
C MET A 134 10.90 2.30 -9.26
N TYR A 135 11.36 1.18 -9.83
CA TYR A 135 12.70 0.66 -9.57
C TYR A 135 13.79 1.66 -10.00
N GLU A 136 13.68 2.24 -11.20
CA GLU A 136 14.60 3.27 -11.70
C GLU A 136 14.56 4.54 -10.82
N LYS A 137 13.37 4.99 -10.39
CA LYS A 137 13.23 6.13 -9.47
C LYS A 137 13.92 5.88 -8.13
N LEU A 138 13.78 4.70 -7.54
CA LEU A 138 14.44 4.36 -6.28
C LEU A 138 15.96 4.30 -6.43
N LEU A 139 16.48 3.70 -7.52
CA LEU A 139 17.91 3.66 -7.79
C LEU A 139 18.50 5.07 -7.96
N ASN A 140 17.83 5.95 -8.70
CA ASN A 140 18.26 7.33 -8.88
C ASN A 140 18.29 8.10 -7.55
N ARG A 141 17.32 7.90 -6.67
CA ARG A 141 17.32 8.50 -5.32
C ARG A 141 18.49 8.02 -4.46
N VAL A 142 18.84 6.76 -4.53
CA VAL A 142 20.00 6.21 -3.81
C VAL A 142 21.30 6.76 -4.39
N ALA A 143 21.41 6.88 -5.72
CA ALA A 143 22.60 7.36 -6.40
C ALA A 143 22.87 8.86 -6.18
N THR A 144 21.83 9.68 -6.08
CA THR A 144 21.95 11.15 -6.00
C THR A 144 22.28 11.68 -4.60
N ARG A 145 22.48 10.84 -3.58
CA ARG A 145 22.91 11.20 -2.21
C ARG A 145 22.47 12.62 -1.76
N GLY A 146 21.25 13.01 -2.03
CA GLY A 146 20.89 14.39 -1.79
C GLY A 146 19.40 14.56 -1.78
N ALA A 147 18.84 14.40 -0.66
CA ALA A 147 17.82 15.28 -0.07
C ALA A 147 17.41 14.61 1.22
N GLU A 148 17.78 15.14 2.30
CA GLU A 148 16.98 15.08 3.51
C GLU A 148 15.60 15.57 3.10
N PRO A 149 14.68 14.70 2.82
CA PRO A 149 13.37 15.22 2.83
C PRO A 149 12.50 14.31 3.63
N LYS A 150 11.74 14.89 4.41
CA LYS A 150 10.47 14.23 4.62
C LYS A 150 10.42 13.22 5.77
N GLN A 151 11.30 13.30 6.75
CA GLN A 151 11.02 12.70 8.06
C GLN A 151 9.64 13.12 8.56
N LEU A 152 9.25 14.37 8.32
CA LEU A 152 7.92 14.88 8.65
C LEU A 152 6.79 14.21 7.87
N LEU A 153 6.98 13.87 6.59
CA LEU A 153 5.96 13.14 5.83
C LEU A 153 5.73 11.72 6.35
N ASN A 154 6.73 11.10 6.97
CA ASN A 154 6.59 9.79 7.60
C ASN A 154 5.73 9.82 8.88
N THR A 155 5.43 10.99 9.43
CA THR A 155 4.52 11.16 10.58
C THR A 155 3.05 11.14 10.16
N LEU A 156 2.77 11.31 8.86
CA LEU A 156 1.42 11.26 8.34
C LEU A 156 0.92 9.81 8.26
N THR A 157 -0.31 9.61 8.69
CA THR A 157 -1.01 8.36 8.40
C THR A 157 -1.21 8.20 6.88
N PRO A 158 -1.48 6.99 6.38
CA PRO A 158 -1.77 6.78 4.96
C PRO A 158 -2.89 7.68 4.43
N SER A 159 -4.01 7.79 5.16
CA SER A 159 -5.13 8.65 4.77
C SER A 159 -4.77 10.14 4.78
N GLU A 160 -3.98 10.60 5.72
CA GLU A 160 -3.49 11.98 5.75
C GLU A 160 -2.53 12.27 4.59
N PHE A 161 -1.67 11.31 4.26
CA PHE A 161 -0.76 11.43 3.13
C PHE A 161 -1.51 11.46 1.79
N GLU A 162 -2.53 10.63 1.62
CA GLU A 162 -3.41 10.63 0.45
C GLU A 162 -4.15 11.96 0.28
N VAL A 163 -4.71 12.48 1.38
CA VAL A 163 -5.34 13.81 1.38
C VAL A 163 -4.32 14.91 1.02
N LEU A 164 -3.10 14.85 1.55
CA LEU A 164 -2.02 15.80 1.21
C LEU A 164 -1.70 15.76 -0.29
N HIS A 165 -1.58 14.56 -0.86
CA HIS A 165 -1.31 14.37 -2.29
C HIS A 165 -2.42 14.95 -3.16
N LEU A 166 -3.69 14.67 -2.85
CA LEU A 166 -4.83 15.21 -3.59
C LEU A 166 -4.94 16.74 -3.47
N ILE A 167 -4.59 17.32 -2.32
CA ILE A 167 -4.47 18.78 -2.17
C ILE A 167 -3.40 19.33 -3.12
N GLY A 168 -2.25 18.70 -3.19
CA GLY A 168 -1.14 19.13 -4.05
C GLY A 168 -1.46 18.97 -5.54
N SER A 169 -2.32 18.01 -5.91
CA SER A 169 -2.90 17.85 -7.24
C SER A 169 -4.00 18.86 -7.56
N GLY A 170 -4.32 19.78 -6.64
CA GLY A 170 -5.27 20.88 -6.85
C GLY A 170 -6.72 20.56 -6.51
N HIS A 171 -7.01 19.43 -5.90
CA HIS A 171 -8.39 19.06 -5.52
C HIS A 171 -8.87 19.82 -4.28
N SER A 172 -10.12 20.27 -4.33
CA SER A 172 -10.84 20.84 -3.18
C SER A 172 -11.25 19.75 -2.17
N SER A 173 -11.56 20.14 -0.93
CA SER A 173 -12.05 19.19 0.08
C SER A 173 -13.31 18.45 -0.33
N GLN A 174 -14.19 19.06 -1.15
CA GLN A 174 -15.39 18.41 -1.68
C GLN A 174 -15.06 17.33 -2.71
N GLU A 175 -14.11 17.60 -3.63
CA GLU A 175 -13.64 16.64 -4.62
C GLU A 175 -12.91 15.47 -3.94
N ILE A 176 -12.03 15.77 -2.98
CA ILE A 176 -11.32 14.76 -2.19
C ILE A 176 -12.33 13.86 -1.45
N ALA A 177 -13.35 14.45 -0.84
CA ALA A 177 -14.38 13.68 -0.15
C ALA A 177 -15.11 12.71 -1.08
N LYS A 178 -15.41 13.12 -2.32
CA LYS A 178 -16.01 12.26 -3.34
C LYS A 178 -15.04 11.17 -3.81
N LEU A 179 -13.78 11.53 -4.14
CA LEU A 179 -12.76 10.60 -4.60
C LEU A 179 -12.49 9.49 -3.58
N LEU A 180 -12.39 9.86 -2.30
CA LEU A 180 -12.09 8.91 -1.22
C LEU A 180 -13.33 8.27 -0.59
N SER A 181 -14.54 8.56 -1.11
CA SER A 181 -15.81 8.08 -0.51
C SER A 181 -15.93 8.38 0.98
N ARG A 182 -15.49 9.58 1.40
CA ARG A 182 -15.51 10.05 2.80
C ARG A 182 -16.37 11.30 2.96
N SER A 183 -16.69 11.65 4.22
CA SER A 183 -17.37 12.92 4.50
C SER A 183 -16.41 14.10 4.37
N ILE A 184 -16.91 15.29 3.98
CA ILE A 184 -16.14 16.53 3.97
C ILE A 184 -15.53 16.80 5.36
N LYS A 185 -16.29 16.51 6.42
CA LYS A 185 -15.82 16.67 7.81
C LYS A 185 -14.58 15.81 8.09
N THR A 186 -14.55 14.59 7.57
CA THR A 186 -13.39 13.68 7.69
C THR A 186 -12.18 14.29 6.98
N ILE A 187 -12.35 14.81 5.77
CA ILE A 187 -11.27 15.45 5.01
C ILE A 187 -10.74 16.69 5.74
N GLU A 188 -11.62 17.53 6.28
CA GLU A 188 -11.19 18.70 7.07
C GLU A 188 -10.42 18.30 8.34
N THR A 189 -10.82 17.20 8.98
CA THR A 189 -10.08 16.64 10.11
C THR A 189 -8.66 16.20 9.67
N HIS A 190 -8.54 15.50 8.53
CA HIS A 190 -7.23 15.14 7.99
C HIS A 190 -6.39 16.38 7.66
N ARG A 191 -6.96 17.40 7.01
CA ARG A 191 -6.28 18.67 6.73
C ARG A 191 -5.77 19.35 8.00
N PHE A 192 -6.55 19.35 9.06
CA PHE A 192 -6.14 19.87 10.36
C PHE A 192 -4.95 19.07 10.94
N ASN A 193 -5.06 17.75 10.96
CA ASN A 193 -4.01 16.88 11.47
C ASN A 193 -2.71 16.99 10.66
N ILE A 194 -2.79 17.08 9.33
CA ILE A 194 -1.64 17.28 8.45
C ILE A 194 -0.92 18.59 8.81
N ARG A 195 -1.67 19.71 8.94
CA ARG A 195 -1.07 20.99 9.34
C ARG A 195 -0.37 20.89 10.67
N SER A 196 -1.00 20.27 11.66
CA SER A 196 -0.42 20.06 12.98
C SER A 196 0.88 19.25 12.93
N LYS A 197 0.87 18.10 12.23
CA LYS A 197 2.01 17.19 12.12
C LYS A 197 3.18 17.78 11.33
N LEU A 198 2.87 18.57 10.29
CA LEU A 198 3.87 19.23 9.45
C LEU A 198 4.24 20.63 9.92
N ASN A 199 3.68 21.09 11.05
CA ASN A 199 3.92 22.38 11.64
C ASN A 199 3.63 23.56 10.67
N LEU A 200 2.52 23.48 9.91
CA LEU A 200 2.07 24.47 8.94
C LEU A 200 1.08 25.47 9.59
N LYS A 201 1.25 26.74 9.29
CA LYS A 201 0.51 27.84 9.97
C LYS A 201 -0.97 27.87 9.57
N ASP A 202 -1.26 27.72 8.29
CA ASP A 202 -2.61 27.90 7.74
C ASP A 202 -2.88 26.98 6.53
N SER A 203 -4.07 27.10 5.95
CA SER A 203 -4.45 26.32 4.77
C SER A 203 -3.67 26.70 3.50
N ALA A 204 -3.19 27.94 3.39
CA ALA A 204 -2.39 28.36 2.25
C ALA A 204 -0.98 27.74 2.32
N ASP A 205 -0.41 27.65 3.53
CA ASP A 205 0.84 26.93 3.77
C ASP A 205 0.69 25.44 3.41
N LEU A 206 -0.43 24.83 3.78
CA LEU A 206 -0.71 23.43 3.44
C LEU A 206 -0.75 23.22 1.92
N ILE A 207 -1.46 24.07 1.18
CA ILE A 207 -1.54 23.96 -0.27
C ILE A 207 -0.15 24.14 -0.89
N ARG A 208 0.60 25.18 -0.51
CA ARG A 208 1.97 25.41 -1.02
C ARG A 208 2.89 24.23 -0.75
N TYR A 209 2.83 23.69 0.47
CA TYR A 209 3.62 22.53 0.84
C TYR A 209 3.25 21.29 0.00
N ALA A 210 1.96 21.01 -0.13
CA ALA A 210 1.44 19.89 -0.92
C ALA A 210 1.84 19.99 -2.39
N THR A 211 1.66 21.17 -3.02
CA THR A 211 2.05 21.41 -4.41
C THR A 211 3.55 21.20 -4.62
N ARG A 212 4.40 21.71 -3.70
CA ARG A 212 5.84 21.50 -3.77
C ARG A 212 6.21 20.02 -3.67
N CYS A 213 5.57 19.27 -2.78
CA CYS A 213 5.82 17.83 -2.65
C CYS A 213 5.59 17.09 -3.96
N ILE A 214 4.52 17.42 -4.71
CA ILE A 214 4.22 16.80 -6.01
C ILE A 214 5.20 17.26 -7.09
N SER A 215 5.55 18.56 -7.13
CA SER A 215 6.48 19.09 -8.13
C SER A 215 7.88 18.49 -8.02
N GLU A 216 8.30 18.05 -6.84
CA GLU A 216 9.58 17.38 -6.60
C GLU A 216 9.55 15.87 -6.94
N GLU A 217 8.37 15.34 -7.27
CA GLU A 217 8.17 13.92 -7.67
C GLU A 217 8.21 13.73 -9.19
N HIS A 218 8.16 14.80 -9.97
CA HIS A 218 8.26 14.82 -11.43
C HIS A 218 9.64 15.26 -11.86
#